data_67df99a19c1dc4d7198463ecdfe09357
#
_entry.id   67df99a19c1dc4d7198463ecdfe09357
#
_cell.length_a   1.000
_cell.length_b   1.000
_cell.length_c   1.000
_cell.angle_alpha   90.00
_cell.angle_beta   90.00
_cell.angle_gamma   90.00
#
_symmetry.space_group_name_H-M   'P 1'
#
loop_
_entity.id
_entity.type
_entity.pdbx_description
1 polymer ?
#
loop_
_entity_poly.entity_id
_entity_poly.type
_entity_poly.pdbx_seq_one_letter_code
_entity_poly.pdbx_strand_id
1 'polypeptide(L)'
;MARTLLMVGTRKGCFLLTSDADRRDWTLSEPLCEGWPVYHAVYDDDSGTIFAAAASEWHGTVVWRSTDLGETWEQSSEGLSYEDGRKLSKASTLAVAHGRLLVGVEAPGIFQSTDGGRTFSLLSTLAGQPGSEAWDDPANQPPGHLGISGLITDPDDADRFWAIVQGIGLYETADGGSTWTPRNRGLRADWPREHEEVEIGRAHV
;
A
#
# COMPACT_ATOMS: atom_id res chain seq x y z
N MET A 1 7.22 -24.47 17.03
CA MET A 1 6.72 -25.08 15.78
C MET A 1 6.44 -23.97 14.80
N ALA A 2 6.82 -24.11 13.52
CA ALA A 2 6.51 -23.11 12.51
C ALA A 2 4.98 -23.01 12.34
N ARG A 3 4.45 -21.80 12.38
CA ARG A 3 3.03 -21.51 12.12
C ARG A 3 2.93 -20.77 10.77
N THR A 4 1.88 -21.10 10.03
CA THR A 4 1.50 -20.32 8.84
C THR A 4 0.40 -19.37 9.22
N LEU A 5 0.56 -18.09 8.89
CA LEU A 5 -0.44 -17.02 9.09
C LEU A 5 -0.88 -16.51 7.73
N LEU A 6 -2.18 -16.50 7.48
CA LEU A 6 -2.80 -15.85 6.33
C LEU A 6 -3.71 -14.74 6.84
N MET A 7 -3.49 -13.54 6.33
CA MET A 7 -4.27 -12.34 6.66
C MET A 7 -5.19 -12.00 5.51
N VAL A 8 -6.47 -11.83 5.79
CA VAL A 8 -7.51 -11.56 4.78
C VAL A 8 -8.25 -10.27 5.12
N GLY A 9 -7.95 -9.21 4.38
CA GLY A 9 -8.70 -7.97 4.46
C GLY A 9 -10.05 -8.08 3.75
N THR A 10 -11.09 -7.60 4.40
CA THR A 10 -12.46 -7.60 3.89
C THR A 10 -13.18 -6.30 4.20
N ARG A 11 -14.39 -6.13 3.64
CA ARG A 11 -15.26 -4.99 4.02
C ARG A 11 -15.78 -5.05 5.47
N LYS A 12 -15.63 -6.18 6.14
CA LYS A 12 -16.13 -6.40 7.52
C LYS A 12 -15.01 -6.35 8.57
N GLY A 13 -13.76 -6.26 8.14
CA GLY A 13 -12.59 -6.32 9.00
C GLY A 13 -11.46 -7.15 8.40
N CYS A 14 -10.47 -7.45 9.22
CA CYS A 14 -9.40 -8.39 8.94
C CYS A 14 -9.73 -9.75 9.55
N PHE A 15 -9.38 -10.82 8.86
CA PHE A 15 -9.44 -12.17 9.40
C PHE A 15 -8.05 -12.78 9.38
N LEU A 16 -7.72 -13.50 10.44
CA LEU A 16 -6.49 -14.29 10.52
C LEU A 16 -6.84 -15.76 10.42
N LEU A 17 -6.17 -16.45 9.50
CA LEU A 17 -6.20 -17.89 9.43
C LEU A 17 -4.83 -18.40 9.85
N THR A 18 -4.80 -19.27 10.85
CA THR A 18 -3.58 -19.87 11.36
C THR A 18 -3.58 -21.38 11.10
N SER A 19 -2.43 -21.91 10.71
CA SER A 19 -2.23 -23.33 10.52
C SER A 19 -0.84 -23.73 11.01
N ASP A 20 -0.64 -25.02 11.18
CA ASP A 20 0.68 -25.61 11.38
C ASP A 20 1.51 -25.61 10.08
N ALA A 21 2.69 -26.22 10.13
CA ALA A 21 3.59 -26.32 8.99
C ALA A 21 3.00 -27.15 7.83
N ASP A 22 2.10 -28.07 8.13
CA ASP A 22 1.50 -28.97 7.13
C ASP A 22 0.36 -28.29 6.35
N ARG A 23 -0.17 -27.16 6.85
CA ARG A 23 -1.22 -26.34 6.23
C ARG A 23 -2.49 -27.11 5.88
N ARG A 24 -2.82 -28.14 6.66
CA ARG A 24 -4.00 -28.97 6.44
C ARG A 24 -5.21 -28.50 7.22
N ASP A 25 -4.98 -28.10 8.47
CA ASP A 25 -6.01 -27.63 9.36
C ASP A 25 -5.83 -26.12 9.61
N TRP A 26 -6.90 -25.36 9.40
CA TRP A 26 -6.89 -23.91 9.54
C TRP A 26 -7.88 -23.49 10.61
N THR A 27 -7.43 -22.62 11.49
CA THR A 27 -8.28 -21.94 12.47
C THR A 27 -8.52 -20.51 11.98
N LEU A 28 -9.79 -20.14 11.85
CA LEU A 28 -10.23 -18.80 11.47
C LEU A 28 -10.51 -17.98 12.74
N SER A 29 -9.99 -16.75 12.80
CA SER A 29 -10.33 -15.81 13.86
C SER A 29 -11.76 -15.26 13.71
N GLU A 30 -12.29 -14.68 14.78
CA GLU A 30 -13.38 -13.72 14.66
C GLU A 30 -12.92 -12.50 13.83
N PRO A 31 -13.85 -11.66 13.33
CA PRO A 31 -13.48 -10.46 12.59
C PRO A 31 -12.70 -9.49 13.50
N LEU A 32 -11.52 -9.07 13.04
CA LEU A 32 -10.65 -8.11 13.67
C LEU A 32 -10.79 -6.75 12.97
N CYS A 33 -10.52 -5.65 13.67
CA CYS A 33 -10.78 -4.30 13.15
C CYS A 33 -12.27 -4.14 12.72
N GLU A 34 -13.18 -4.65 13.52
CA GLU A 34 -14.60 -4.79 13.18
C GLU A 34 -15.22 -3.44 12.76
N GLY A 35 -16.02 -3.50 11.69
CA GLY A 35 -16.67 -2.31 11.12
C GLY A 35 -15.79 -1.48 10.19
N TRP A 36 -14.53 -1.88 10.01
CA TRP A 36 -13.61 -1.20 9.09
C TRP A 36 -13.34 -2.04 7.84
N PRO A 37 -13.56 -1.51 6.63
CA PRO A 37 -13.03 -2.11 5.42
C PRO A 37 -11.49 -2.13 5.49
N VAL A 38 -10.91 -3.33 5.47
CA VAL A 38 -9.46 -3.56 5.45
C VAL A 38 -9.04 -3.91 4.03
N TYR A 39 -8.11 -3.13 3.49
CA TYR A 39 -7.66 -3.25 2.10
C TYR A 39 -6.39 -4.08 1.95
N HIS A 40 -5.50 -4.01 2.93
CA HIS A 40 -4.26 -4.75 2.93
C HIS A 40 -3.79 -5.01 4.36
N ALA A 41 -3.11 -6.13 4.59
CA ALA A 41 -2.45 -6.42 5.84
C ALA A 41 -1.07 -7.04 5.60
N VAL A 42 -0.11 -6.69 6.44
CA VAL A 42 1.26 -7.20 6.39
C VAL A 42 1.73 -7.61 7.79
N TYR A 43 2.64 -8.57 7.84
CA TYR A 43 3.33 -8.97 9.05
C TYR A 43 4.79 -8.55 8.95
N ASP A 44 5.26 -7.91 9.98
CA ASP A 44 6.66 -7.54 10.14
C ASP A 44 7.36 -8.59 11.01
N ASP A 45 8.17 -9.41 10.37
CA ASP A 45 8.89 -10.51 11.04
C ASP A 45 9.89 -9.99 12.09
N ASP A 46 10.46 -8.79 11.87
CA ASP A 46 11.47 -8.22 12.76
C ASP A 46 10.87 -7.75 14.08
N SER A 47 9.71 -7.11 14.04
CA SER A 47 9.02 -6.62 15.25
C SER A 47 7.92 -7.56 15.77
N GLY A 48 7.52 -8.55 14.99
CA GLY A 48 6.38 -9.40 15.31
C GLY A 48 5.03 -8.69 15.21
N THR A 49 4.95 -7.58 14.48
CA THR A 49 3.77 -6.73 14.40
C THR A 49 2.96 -7.01 13.15
N ILE A 50 1.64 -7.14 13.31
CA ILE A 50 0.69 -7.11 12.17
C ILE A 50 0.23 -5.67 11.96
N PHE A 51 0.27 -5.20 10.72
CA PHE A 51 -0.32 -3.95 10.30
C PHE A 51 -1.46 -4.19 9.33
N ALA A 52 -2.55 -3.42 9.46
CA ALA A 52 -3.70 -3.49 8.56
C ALA A 52 -4.14 -2.08 8.12
N ALA A 53 -4.17 -1.86 6.81
CA ALA A 53 -4.63 -0.62 6.20
C ALA A 53 -6.15 -0.64 6.08
N ALA A 54 -6.80 0.35 6.67
CA ALA A 54 -8.25 0.46 6.66
C ALA A 54 -8.72 1.88 6.33
N ALA A 55 -9.89 1.98 5.73
CA ALA A 55 -10.53 3.28 5.52
C ALA A 55 -12.06 3.14 5.57
N SER A 56 -12.69 4.20 6.02
CA SER A 56 -14.14 4.35 6.07
C SER A 56 -14.50 5.76 5.61
N GLU A 57 -15.62 5.89 4.89
CA GLU A 57 -16.14 7.20 4.46
C GLU A 57 -16.47 8.12 5.66
N TRP A 58 -16.78 7.53 6.81
CA TRP A 58 -17.18 8.24 8.02
C TRP A 58 -16.03 8.59 8.96
N HIS A 59 -15.00 7.70 9.03
CA HIS A 59 -13.93 7.82 10.02
C HIS A 59 -12.56 8.10 9.38
N GLY A 60 -12.51 8.20 8.03
CA GLY A 60 -11.27 8.45 7.31
C GLY A 60 -10.39 7.20 7.16
N THR A 61 -9.09 7.43 7.08
CA THR A 61 -8.09 6.40 6.82
C THR A 61 -7.22 6.19 8.06
N VAL A 62 -6.98 4.93 8.40
CA VAL A 62 -6.17 4.53 9.55
C VAL A 62 -5.29 3.34 9.21
N VAL A 63 -4.24 3.16 9.99
CA VAL A 63 -3.49 1.90 10.06
C VAL A 63 -3.72 1.29 11.44
N TRP A 64 -4.20 0.07 11.45
CA TRP A 64 -4.29 -0.77 12.63
C TRP A 64 -2.98 -1.52 12.83
N ARG A 65 -2.59 -1.72 14.08
CA ARG A 65 -1.43 -2.52 14.45
C ARG A 65 -1.76 -3.45 15.60
N SER A 66 -1.16 -4.63 15.59
CA SER A 66 -1.21 -5.62 16.66
C SER A 66 0.18 -6.19 16.91
N THR A 67 0.61 -6.22 18.16
CA THR A 67 1.91 -6.79 18.59
C THR A 67 1.77 -8.15 19.28
N ASP A 68 0.56 -8.70 19.30
CA ASP A 68 0.20 -9.94 19.98
C ASP A 68 -0.56 -10.92 19.07
N LEU A 69 -0.21 -10.91 17.77
CA LEU A 69 -0.80 -11.78 16.75
C LEU A 69 -2.33 -11.63 16.62
N GLY A 70 -2.84 -10.43 16.81
CA GLY A 70 -4.24 -10.10 16.57
C GLY A 70 -5.13 -10.21 17.80
N GLU A 71 -4.60 -10.45 19.00
CA GLU A 71 -5.40 -10.46 20.24
C GLU A 71 -5.88 -9.05 20.58
N THR A 72 -5.00 -8.04 20.44
CA THR A 72 -5.38 -6.64 20.64
C THR A 72 -4.94 -5.77 19.45
N TRP A 73 -5.67 -4.69 19.20
CA TRP A 73 -5.44 -3.79 18.09
C TRP A 73 -5.49 -2.34 18.53
N GLU A 74 -4.50 -1.57 18.05
CA GLU A 74 -4.45 -0.13 18.19
C GLU A 74 -4.52 0.49 16.79
N GLN A 75 -5.18 1.64 16.66
CA GLN A 75 -5.24 2.39 15.40
C GLN A 75 -4.47 3.70 15.51
N SER A 76 -3.87 4.13 14.39
CA SER A 76 -3.29 5.45 14.25
C SER A 76 -3.59 6.04 12.88
N SER A 77 -3.82 7.35 12.87
CA SER A 77 -3.88 8.19 11.66
C SER A 77 -3.02 9.45 11.81
N GLU A 78 -2.24 9.55 12.90
CA GLU A 78 -1.43 10.73 13.18
C GLU A 78 -0.38 10.95 12.09
N GLY A 79 -0.45 12.13 11.41
CA GLY A 79 0.41 12.45 10.27
C GLY A 79 -0.01 11.82 8.94
N LEU A 80 -1.05 11.00 8.90
CA LEU A 80 -1.57 10.39 7.67
C LEU A 80 -2.53 11.37 6.96
N SER A 81 -2.00 12.50 6.52
CA SER A 81 -2.74 13.57 5.85
C SER A 81 -1.82 14.41 4.97
N TYR A 82 -2.39 15.04 3.95
CA TYR A 82 -1.67 15.99 3.10
C TYR A 82 -1.77 17.41 3.68
N GLU A 83 -0.64 18.12 3.74
CA GLU A 83 -0.58 19.50 4.23
C GLU A 83 -1.29 20.48 3.30
N ASP A 84 -1.40 20.17 2.01
CA ASP A 84 -2.07 21.00 0.99
C ASP A 84 -3.59 20.85 0.96
N GLY A 85 -4.16 20.08 1.88
CA GLY A 85 -5.60 19.88 2.02
C GLY A 85 -6.20 18.89 1.03
N ARG A 86 -5.41 18.21 0.19
CA ARG A 86 -5.91 17.08 -0.62
C ARG A 86 -6.51 16.01 0.29
N LYS A 87 -7.64 15.46 -0.15
CA LYS A 87 -8.28 14.38 0.59
C LYS A 87 -7.54 13.06 0.36
N LEU A 88 -7.08 12.46 1.44
CA LEU A 88 -6.62 11.09 1.46
C LEU A 88 -7.85 10.20 1.63
N SER A 89 -8.21 9.40 0.61
CA SER A 89 -9.45 8.62 0.62
C SER A 89 -9.28 7.24 1.24
N LYS A 90 -8.15 6.59 1.02
CA LYS A 90 -7.83 5.32 1.69
C LYS A 90 -6.34 4.98 1.66
N ALA A 91 -5.89 4.21 2.64
CA ALA A 91 -4.66 3.44 2.55
C ALA A 91 -4.98 2.13 1.82
N SER A 92 -4.32 1.89 0.69
CA SER A 92 -4.62 0.78 -0.22
C SER A 92 -3.59 -0.34 -0.14
N THR A 93 -2.36 -0.04 0.25
CA THR A 93 -1.28 -1.02 0.34
C THR A 93 -0.29 -0.66 1.45
N LEU A 94 0.33 -1.69 2.00
CA LEU A 94 1.38 -1.61 3.02
C LEU A 94 2.59 -2.40 2.57
N ALA A 95 3.79 -1.96 2.98
CA ALA A 95 4.98 -2.76 2.92
C ALA A 95 5.85 -2.49 4.15
N VAL A 96 6.54 -3.51 4.64
CA VAL A 96 7.47 -3.42 5.77
C VAL A 96 8.83 -3.89 5.33
N ALA A 97 9.85 -3.10 5.61
CA ALA A 97 11.25 -3.47 5.44
C ALA A 97 12.16 -2.50 6.19
N HIS A 98 13.29 -2.99 6.66
CA HIS A 98 14.35 -2.17 7.27
C HIS A 98 13.85 -1.27 8.42
N GLY A 99 12.92 -1.80 9.25
CA GLY A 99 12.32 -1.07 10.37
C GLY A 99 11.37 0.06 9.97
N ARG A 100 10.95 0.13 8.70
CA ARG A 100 9.98 1.10 8.19
C ARG A 100 8.68 0.41 7.77
N LEU A 101 7.57 1.07 8.04
CA LEU A 101 6.27 0.78 7.45
C LEU A 101 5.98 1.82 6.37
N LEU A 102 5.81 1.38 5.14
CA LEU A 102 5.36 2.20 4.01
C LEU A 102 3.87 2.02 3.80
N VAL A 103 3.16 3.12 3.53
CA VAL A 103 1.71 3.17 3.32
C VAL A 103 1.43 3.84 2.00
N GLY A 104 0.95 3.09 1.03
CA GLY A 104 0.47 3.62 -0.24
C GLY A 104 -1.00 4.00 -0.16
N VAL A 105 -1.33 5.20 -0.66
CA VAL A 105 -2.67 5.80 -0.51
C VAL A 105 -3.28 6.23 -1.83
N GLU A 106 -4.60 6.44 -1.84
CA GLU A 106 -5.37 7.20 -2.83
C GLU A 106 -5.51 8.66 -2.38
N ALA A 107 -5.53 9.54 -3.22
CA ALA A 107 -4.75 10.31 -4.10
C ALA A 107 -3.25 9.96 -4.02
N PRO A 108 -2.54 9.70 -5.12
CA PRO A 108 -1.26 9.02 -5.07
C PRO A 108 -0.27 9.65 -4.10
N GLY A 109 0.19 8.85 -3.17
CA GLY A 109 1.17 9.22 -2.18
C GLY A 109 1.67 8.01 -1.40
N ILE A 110 2.87 8.13 -0.89
CA ILE A 110 3.50 7.15 -0.03
C ILE A 110 3.84 7.84 1.28
N PHE A 111 3.28 7.33 2.36
CA PHE A 111 3.64 7.73 3.72
C PHE A 111 4.56 6.69 4.33
N GLN A 112 5.33 7.09 5.32
CA GLN A 112 6.18 6.19 6.09
C GLN A 112 5.99 6.39 7.58
N SER A 113 6.20 5.30 8.32
CA SER A 113 6.37 5.30 9.77
C SER A 113 7.70 4.62 10.12
N THR A 114 8.44 5.18 11.07
CA THR A 114 9.68 4.63 11.63
C THR A 114 9.55 4.32 13.12
N ASP A 115 8.33 4.43 13.66
CA ASP A 115 8.03 4.26 15.10
C ASP A 115 7.03 3.13 15.36
N GLY A 116 6.98 2.16 14.43
CA GLY A 116 6.11 1.01 14.52
C GLY A 116 4.64 1.32 14.24
N GLY A 117 4.36 2.25 13.32
CA GLY A 117 3.01 2.58 12.88
C GLY A 117 2.24 3.49 13.84
N ARG A 118 2.92 4.23 14.70
CA ARG A 118 2.29 5.19 15.62
C ARG A 118 2.05 6.53 14.97
N THR A 119 3.05 7.03 14.23
CA THR A 119 2.95 8.28 13.49
C THR A 119 3.45 8.08 12.06
N PHE A 120 2.97 8.93 11.16
CA PHE A 120 3.28 8.88 9.73
C PHE A 120 3.78 10.22 9.23
N SER A 121 4.65 10.19 8.23
CA SER A 121 5.08 11.36 7.48
C SER A 121 4.97 11.09 5.98
N LEU A 122 4.64 12.11 5.21
CA LEU A 122 4.61 12.00 3.75
C LEU A 122 6.04 11.78 3.25
N LEU A 123 6.26 10.70 2.53
CA LEU A 123 7.55 10.38 1.92
C LEU A 123 7.61 10.92 0.49
N SER A 124 6.57 10.65 -0.32
CA SER A 124 6.53 11.08 -1.72
C SER A 124 5.09 11.12 -2.22
N THR A 125 4.79 12.07 -3.11
CA THR A 125 3.56 12.08 -3.90
C THR A 125 3.75 11.54 -5.31
N LEU A 126 4.97 11.22 -5.70
CA LEU A 126 5.38 10.93 -7.07
C LEU A 126 5.03 12.06 -8.07
N ALA A 127 4.51 13.19 -7.62
CA ALA A 127 4.23 14.33 -8.47
C ALA A 127 5.51 14.95 -9.02
N GLY A 128 5.49 15.43 -10.28
CA GLY A 128 6.67 15.99 -10.94
C GLY A 128 7.70 14.96 -11.39
N GLN A 129 7.43 13.66 -11.22
CA GLN A 129 8.28 12.60 -11.74
C GLN A 129 7.97 12.34 -13.23
N PRO A 130 8.92 11.82 -14.02
CA PRO A 130 8.69 11.53 -15.43
C PRO A 130 7.41 10.68 -15.62
N GLY A 131 6.50 11.16 -16.46
CA GLY A 131 5.23 10.51 -16.75
C GLY A 131 4.09 10.84 -15.79
N SER A 132 4.33 11.66 -14.75
CA SER A 132 3.26 12.08 -13.82
C SER A 132 2.37 13.19 -14.41
N GLU A 133 2.81 13.86 -15.47
CA GLU A 133 2.06 14.94 -16.12
C GLU A 133 0.70 14.47 -16.68
N ALA A 134 0.61 13.18 -17.01
CA ALA A 134 -0.61 12.59 -17.54
C ALA A 134 -1.61 12.17 -16.44
N TRP A 135 -1.25 12.25 -15.16
CA TRP A 135 -2.11 11.76 -14.08
C TRP A 135 -3.33 12.64 -13.82
N ASP A 136 -3.20 13.94 -14.08
CA ASP A 136 -4.28 14.90 -13.90
C ASP A 136 -5.21 14.98 -15.13
N ASP A 137 -4.85 14.34 -16.25
CA ASP A 137 -5.69 14.29 -17.44
C ASP A 137 -6.85 13.31 -17.23
N PRO A 138 -8.11 13.77 -17.24
CA PRO A 138 -9.27 12.90 -17.10
C PRO A 138 -9.34 11.78 -18.15
N ALA A 139 -8.78 11.99 -19.35
CA ALA A 139 -8.72 10.98 -20.40
C ALA A 139 -7.74 9.83 -20.06
N ASN A 140 -6.79 10.08 -19.16
CA ASN A 140 -5.78 9.13 -18.74
C ASN A 140 -6.11 8.46 -17.40
N GLN A 141 -7.15 8.91 -16.69
CA GLN A 141 -7.52 8.30 -15.42
C GLN A 141 -8.24 6.96 -15.63
N PRO A 142 -7.80 5.90 -14.96
CA PRO A 142 -8.52 4.64 -14.97
C PRO A 142 -9.90 4.80 -14.32
N PRO A 143 -10.86 3.91 -14.59
CA PRO A 143 -12.08 3.85 -13.84
C PRO A 143 -11.77 3.71 -12.34
N GLY A 144 -12.09 4.71 -11.55
CA GLY A 144 -11.74 4.79 -10.13
C GLY A 144 -10.72 5.89 -9.85
N HIS A 145 -10.32 6.00 -8.61
CA HIS A 145 -9.35 7.01 -8.19
C HIS A 145 -7.92 6.49 -8.36
N LEU A 146 -7.01 7.36 -8.82
CA LEU A 146 -5.58 7.07 -8.82
C LEU A 146 -5.10 6.81 -7.40
N GLY A 147 -4.24 5.81 -7.24
CA GLY A 147 -3.66 5.46 -5.96
C GLY A 147 -2.44 4.56 -6.10
N ILE A 148 -1.73 4.39 -5.02
CA ILE A 148 -0.63 3.43 -4.94
C ILE A 148 -1.24 2.06 -4.60
N SER A 149 -1.31 1.17 -5.58
CA SER A 149 -1.94 -0.14 -5.45
C SER A 149 -0.99 -1.26 -5.02
N GLY A 150 0.31 -1.00 -5.04
CA GLY A 150 1.33 -1.94 -4.58
C GLY A 150 2.62 -1.24 -4.19
N LEU A 151 3.28 -1.79 -3.19
CA LEU A 151 4.62 -1.42 -2.73
C LEU A 151 5.44 -2.70 -2.63
N ILE A 152 6.65 -2.66 -3.15
CA ILE A 152 7.61 -3.77 -3.11
C ILE A 152 8.93 -3.20 -2.62
N THR A 153 9.51 -3.79 -1.59
CA THR A 153 10.76 -3.35 -0.98
C THR A 153 11.90 -4.26 -1.39
N ASP A 154 13.10 -3.71 -1.55
CA ASP A 154 14.31 -4.49 -1.72
C ASP A 154 14.75 -5.03 -0.36
N PRO A 155 14.99 -6.34 -0.21
CA PRO A 155 15.39 -6.91 1.08
C PRO A 155 16.79 -6.50 1.53
N ASP A 156 17.66 -6.11 0.60
CA ASP A 156 19.07 -5.82 0.87
C ASP A 156 19.38 -4.30 0.85
N ASP A 157 18.48 -3.47 0.31
CA ASP A 157 18.69 -2.03 0.16
C ASP A 157 17.46 -1.24 0.66
N ALA A 158 17.64 -0.54 1.78
CA ALA A 158 16.60 0.25 2.41
C ALA A 158 16.10 1.44 1.56
N ASP A 159 16.95 1.96 0.68
CA ASP A 159 16.63 3.10 -0.16
C ASP A 159 16.00 2.70 -1.50
N ARG A 160 15.98 1.39 -1.79
CA ARG A 160 15.44 0.85 -3.02
C ARG A 160 14.09 0.18 -2.81
N PHE A 161 13.08 0.65 -3.52
CA PHE A 161 11.76 0.04 -3.54
C PHE A 161 10.95 0.50 -4.76
N TRP A 162 9.83 -0.17 -4.99
CA TRP A 162 8.97 0.07 -6.14
C TRP A 162 7.55 0.40 -5.69
N ALA A 163 6.91 1.28 -6.46
CA ALA A 163 5.51 1.65 -6.28
C ALA A 163 4.72 1.35 -7.56
N ILE A 164 3.58 0.70 -7.42
CA ILE A 164 2.62 0.49 -8.49
C ILE A 164 1.56 1.57 -8.38
N VAL A 165 1.52 2.47 -9.36
CA VAL A 165 0.46 3.48 -9.49
C VAL A 165 -0.65 2.90 -10.36
N GLN A 166 -1.85 2.81 -9.80
CA GLN A 166 -2.99 2.19 -10.47
C GLN A 166 -3.27 2.84 -11.82
N GLY A 167 -3.32 2.03 -12.89
CA GLY A 167 -3.59 2.48 -14.25
C GLY A 167 -2.45 3.24 -14.94
N ILE A 168 -1.33 3.50 -14.24
CA ILE A 168 -0.19 4.26 -14.76
C ILE A 168 1.03 3.35 -14.93
N GLY A 169 1.37 2.53 -13.93
CA GLY A 169 2.47 1.60 -14.03
C GLY A 169 3.36 1.50 -12.80
N LEU A 170 4.56 0.96 -13.02
CA LEU A 170 5.56 0.70 -12.01
C LEU A 170 6.63 1.79 -12.00
N TYR A 171 6.96 2.28 -10.82
CA TYR A 171 8.04 3.22 -10.56
C TYR A 171 9.03 2.64 -9.56
N GLU A 172 10.31 2.90 -9.76
CA GLU A 172 11.40 2.53 -8.89
C GLU A 172 12.05 3.77 -8.28
N THR A 173 12.37 3.71 -7.02
CA THR A 173 13.33 4.61 -6.35
C THR A 173 14.55 3.84 -5.90
N ALA A 174 15.70 4.50 -5.85
CA ALA A 174 16.95 4.00 -5.29
C ALA A 174 17.60 5.04 -4.36
N ASP A 175 16.81 6.02 -3.90
CA ASP A 175 17.25 7.12 -3.04
C ASP A 175 16.21 7.42 -1.95
N GLY A 176 15.53 6.37 -1.50
CA GLY A 176 14.59 6.44 -0.39
C GLY A 176 13.28 7.17 -0.72
N GLY A 177 12.92 7.32 -2.00
CA GLY A 177 11.68 7.98 -2.42
C GLY A 177 11.86 9.43 -2.87
N SER A 178 13.09 9.93 -2.95
CA SER A 178 13.37 11.31 -3.40
C SER A 178 13.19 11.47 -4.90
N THR A 179 13.63 10.48 -5.68
CA THR A 179 13.43 10.44 -7.13
C THR A 179 12.86 9.10 -7.58
N TRP A 180 12.12 9.10 -8.70
CA TRP A 180 11.45 7.93 -9.22
C TRP A 180 11.69 7.75 -10.72
N THR A 181 11.89 6.52 -11.11
CA THR A 181 12.12 6.13 -12.50
C THR A 181 11.04 5.15 -12.95
N PRO A 182 10.29 5.42 -14.04
CA PRO A 182 9.33 4.46 -14.57
C PRO A 182 10.01 3.17 -15.06
N ARG A 183 9.40 2.02 -14.71
CA ARG A 183 9.87 0.67 -15.08
C ARG A 183 8.83 -0.12 -15.87
N ASN A 184 8.19 0.52 -16.81
CA ASN A 184 7.03 -0.01 -17.53
C ASN A 184 7.38 -0.81 -18.80
N ARG A 185 8.65 -0.96 -19.15
CA ARG A 185 9.06 -1.68 -20.37
C ARG A 185 8.56 -3.13 -20.34
N GLY A 186 7.73 -3.48 -21.32
CA GLY A 186 7.14 -4.81 -21.45
C GLY A 186 5.84 -5.01 -20.67
N LEU A 187 5.38 -4.03 -19.90
CA LEU A 187 4.05 -4.04 -19.32
C LEU A 187 3.02 -3.64 -20.38
N ARG A 188 1.85 -4.30 -20.35
CA ARG A 188 0.71 -3.98 -21.23
C ARG A 188 -0.53 -3.80 -20.38
N ALA A 189 -1.39 -2.82 -20.73
CA ALA A 189 -2.69 -2.66 -20.11
C ALA A 189 -3.72 -3.52 -20.85
N ASP A 190 -4.60 -4.18 -20.09
CA ASP A 190 -5.64 -5.05 -20.65
C ASP A 190 -6.91 -4.31 -21.10
N TRP A 191 -7.06 -3.01 -20.78
CA TRP A 191 -8.22 -2.26 -21.27
C TRP A 191 -7.82 -1.41 -22.48
N PRO A 192 -8.37 -1.71 -23.67
CA PRO A 192 -8.20 -0.81 -24.79
C PRO A 192 -8.95 0.49 -24.53
N ARG A 193 -8.29 1.61 -24.57
CA ARG A 193 -8.94 2.88 -24.90
C ARG A 193 -9.39 2.74 -26.34
N GLU A 194 -10.59 3.19 -26.66
CA GLU A 194 -11.25 2.91 -27.95
C GLU A 194 -10.42 3.36 -29.19
N HIS A 195 -9.30 4.00 -29.05
CA HIS A 195 -8.51 4.53 -30.18
C HIS A 195 -6.98 4.47 -30.06
N GLU A 196 -6.36 3.90 -29.00
CA GLU A 196 -4.90 3.80 -28.96
C GLU A 196 -4.40 2.57 -28.19
N GLU A 197 -3.33 1.95 -28.70
CA GLU A 197 -2.51 1.05 -27.90
C GLU A 197 -1.93 1.85 -26.73
N VAL A 198 -2.45 1.68 -25.54
CA VAL A 198 -1.91 2.31 -24.34
C VAL A 198 -0.60 1.59 -23.99
N GLU A 199 0.50 2.07 -24.52
CA GLU A 199 1.80 1.77 -23.93
C GLU A 199 1.85 2.47 -22.55
N ILE A 200 1.78 1.70 -21.49
CA ILE A 200 2.07 2.20 -20.15
C ILE A 200 3.54 2.60 -20.14
N GLY A 201 3.79 3.91 -20.26
CA GLY A 201 5.11 4.51 -20.21
C GLY A 201 6.01 4.10 -21.38
N ARG A 202 5.97 4.84 -22.48
CA ARG A 202 7.12 4.88 -23.39
C ARG A 202 8.29 5.47 -22.61
N ALA A 203 9.22 4.63 -22.19
CA ALA A 203 10.56 5.11 -21.96
C ALA A 203 11.06 5.63 -23.31
N HIS A 204 11.11 6.93 -23.49
CA HIS A 204 11.85 7.52 -24.59
C HIS A 204 13.31 7.09 -24.42
N VAL A 205 13.82 6.34 -25.38
CA VAL A 205 15.24 6.05 -25.56
C VAL A 205 15.89 7.30 -26.15
#